data_2e98a930081df8b696832f0facfc6d62
#
_entry.id   2e98a930081df8b696832f0facfc6d62
#
_cell.length_a   1.000
_cell.length_b   1.000
_cell.length_c   1.000
_cell.angle_alpha   90.00
_cell.angle_beta   90.00
_cell.angle_gamma   90.00
#
_symmetry.space_group_name_H-M   'P 1'
#
loop_
_entity.id
_entity.type
_entity.pdbx_description
1 polymer ?
#
loop_
_entity_poly.entity_id
_entity_poly.type
_entity_poly.pdbx_seq_one_letter_code
_entity_poly.pdbx_strand_id
1 'polypeptide(L)'
;MITTLWYTRCPVATASSLAIQNGWMDEEFGRDGIHVASLRESGERAVRESHFDHTQAHSFREGGNIPPIWVRSRGGDTRLIGLAWVDEYQAILALPESGIRTARDLRGRRLALPRRVHDQIDFWRAKSLRGILNALSLEGMDERDIDLVELPVEETYLGDDTVSHSDTLWTAARRQKLQRAEVLALVRR
;
A
#
# COMPACT_ATOMS: atom_id res chain seq x y z
N MET A 1 -20.95 -20.88 13.25
CA MET A 1 -19.78 -21.48 12.61
C MET A 1 -19.28 -20.56 11.50
N ILE A 2 -17.98 -20.40 11.34
CA ILE A 2 -17.39 -19.61 10.26
C ILE A 2 -17.48 -20.45 8.98
N THR A 3 -18.06 -19.91 7.93
CA THR A 3 -18.16 -20.59 6.62
C THR A 3 -17.22 -19.98 5.58
N THR A 4 -16.81 -18.74 5.80
CA THR A 4 -15.87 -18.03 4.92
C THR A 4 -14.81 -17.32 5.73
N LEU A 5 -13.55 -17.56 5.39
CA LEU A 5 -12.40 -16.81 5.87
C LEU A 5 -11.96 -15.86 4.77
N TRP A 6 -12.05 -14.57 5.03
CA TRP A 6 -11.61 -13.56 4.09
C TRP A 6 -10.14 -13.23 4.26
N TYR A 7 -9.45 -12.99 3.16
CA TYR A 7 -8.07 -12.50 3.21
C TYR A 7 -7.85 -11.28 2.34
N THR A 8 -6.84 -10.52 2.70
CA THR A 8 -6.29 -9.50 1.83
C THR A 8 -4.80 -9.32 2.12
N ARG A 9 -4.05 -8.93 1.12
CA ARG A 9 -2.61 -8.73 1.21
C ARG A 9 -2.15 -7.57 0.34
N CYS A 10 -1.01 -6.98 0.70
CA CYS A 10 -0.33 -6.05 -0.19
C CYS A 10 0.25 -6.78 -1.41
N PRO A 11 0.40 -6.09 -2.55
CA PRO A 11 0.93 -6.70 -3.78
C PRO A 11 2.46 -6.87 -3.73
N VAL A 12 2.94 -7.59 -2.73
CA VAL A 12 4.35 -7.92 -2.52
C VAL A 12 4.47 -9.42 -2.23
N ALA A 13 5.63 -10.00 -2.49
CA ALA A 13 5.90 -11.39 -2.18
C ALA A 13 5.91 -11.58 -0.65
N THR A 14 4.95 -12.34 -0.14
CA THR A 14 4.78 -12.62 1.30
C THR A 14 4.48 -14.09 1.50
N ALA A 15 4.56 -14.56 2.75
CA ALA A 15 4.25 -15.95 3.10
C ALA A 15 2.81 -16.33 2.71
N SER A 16 1.83 -15.45 3.00
CA SER A 16 0.44 -15.70 2.61
C SER A 16 0.26 -15.72 1.10
N SER A 17 1.03 -14.93 0.35
CA SER A 17 1.00 -14.95 -1.11
C SER A 17 1.34 -16.32 -1.68
N LEU A 18 2.39 -16.96 -1.13
CA LEU A 18 2.82 -18.30 -1.53
C LEU A 18 1.79 -19.35 -1.12
N ALA A 19 1.27 -19.26 0.11
CA ALA A 19 0.28 -20.22 0.61
C ALA A 19 -1.00 -20.19 -0.23
N ILE A 20 -1.49 -19.00 -0.59
CA ILE A 20 -2.68 -18.83 -1.42
C ILE A 20 -2.41 -19.34 -2.84
N GLN A 21 -1.28 -18.97 -3.45
CA GLN A 21 -0.97 -19.36 -4.81
C GLN A 21 -0.80 -20.88 -4.97
N ASN A 22 -0.31 -21.57 -3.96
CA ASN A 22 -0.15 -23.00 -3.95
C ASN A 22 -1.41 -23.77 -3.49
N GLY A 23 -2.50 -23.07 -3.17
CA GLY A 23 -3.73 -23.68 -2.68
C GLY A 23 -3.68 -24.21 -1.25
N TRP A 24 -2.60 -23.97 -0.52
CA TRP A 24 -2.42 -24.49 0.84
C TRP A 24 -3.47 -23.96 1.83
N MET A 25 -3.91 -22.73 1.64
CA MET A 25 -4.97 -22.14 2.46
C MET A 25 -6.31 -22.85 2.20
N ASP A 26 -6.66 -23.08 0.92
CA ASP A 26 -7.89 -23.78 0.55
C ASP A 26 -7.87 -25.24 1.03
N GLU A 27 -6.73 -25.91 0.93
CA GLU A 27 -6.57 -27.28 1.42
C GLU A 27 -6.74 -27.37 2.94
N GLU A 28 -6.09 -26.48 3.68
CA GLU A 28 -6.12 -26.50 5.15
C GLU A 28 -7.51 -26.18 5.69
N PHE A 29 -8.10 -25.07 5.28
CA PHE A 29 -9.40 -24.61 5.76
C PHE A 29 -10.57 -25.38 5.16
N GLY A 30 -10.41 -25.94 3.97
CA GLY A 30 -11.41 -26.79 3.34
C GLY A 30 -11.71 -28.07 4.12
N ARG A 31 -10.77 -28.60 4.91
CA ARG A 31 -10.98 -29.72 5.82
C ARG A 31 -12.05 -29.43 6.87
N ASP A 32 -12.19 -28.17 7.26
CA ASP A 32 -13.19 -27.71 8.22
C ASP A 32 -14.43 -27.13 7.53
N GLY A 33 -14.55 -27.26 6.20
CA GLY A 33 -15.66 -26.71 5.42
C GLY A 33 -15.64 -25.19 5.31
N ILE A 34 -14.49 -24.54 5.49
CA ILE A 34 -14.33 -23.09 5.41
C ILE A 34 -13.81 -22.73 4.03
N HIS A 35 -14.53 -21.88 3.33
CA HIS A 35 -14.10 -21.29 2.06
C HIS A 35 -13.16 -20.11 2.30
N VAL A 36 -12.04 -20.06 1.57
CA VAL A 36 -11.07 -18.92 1.64
C VAL A 36 -11.33 -17.99 0.47
N ALA A 37 -11.60 -16.72 0.76
CA ALA A 37 -12.00 -15.72 -0.25
C ALA A 37 -11.16 -14.45 -0.18
N SER A 38 -10.84 -13.86 -1.33
CA SER A 38 -10.15 -12.58 -1.41
C SER A 38 -11.11 -11.41 -1.23
N LEU A 39 -10.83 -10.49 -0.30
CA LEU A 39 -11.57 -9.23 -0.20
C LEU A 39 -11.55 -8.46 -1.52
N ARG A 40 -10.43 -8.50 -2.25
CA ARG A 40 -10.26 -7.74 -3.49
C ARG A 40 -11.09 -8.25 -4.65
N GLU A 41 -11.49 -9.52 -4.61
CA GLU A 41 -12.30 -10.17 -5.65
C GLU A 41 -13.80 -10.02 -5.40
N SER A 42 -14.18 -9.46 -4.26
CA SER A 42 -15.59 -9.20 -3.95
C SER A 42 -16.20 -8.19 -4.93
N GLY A 43 -17.41 -8.47 -5.40
CA GLY A 43 -18.23 -7.51 -6.14
C GLY A 43 -18.64 -6.30 -5.30
N GLU A 44 -18.68 -6.44 -3.96
CA GLU A 44 -19.08 -5.39 -3.04
C GLU A 44 -17.93 -4.45 -2.70
N ARG A 45 -18.10 -3.17 -2.97
CA ARG A 45 -17.09 -2.15 -2.67
C ARG A 45 -16.73 -2.10 -1.18
N ALA A 46 -17.71 -2.17 -0.30
CA ALA A 46 -17.49 -2.14 1.15
C ALA A 46 -16.59 -3.30 1.61
N VAL A 47 -16.78 -4.50 1.04
CA VAL A 47 -15.91 -5.65 1.33
C VAL A 47 -14.48 -5.39 0.84
N ARG A 48 -14.30 -4.82 -0.36
CA ARG A 48 -12.97 -4.47 -0.88
C ARG A 48 -12.28 -3.39 -0.04
N GLU A 49 -13.02 -2.38 0.42
CA GLU A 49 -12.50 -1.30 1.28
C GLU A 49 -12.04 -1.80 2.65
N SER A 50 -12.55 -2.96 3.09
CA SER A 50 -12.06 -3.62 4.31
C SER A 50 -10.56 -3.98 4.26
N HIS A 51 -9.94 -3.93 3.11
CA HIS A 51 -8.48 -3.92 2.99
C HIS A 51 -7.83 -2.81 3.83
N PHE A 52 -8.52 -1.70 4.02
CA PHE A 52 -8.03 -0.53 4.76
C PHE A 52 -8.64 -0.42 6.16
N ASP A 53 -9.96 -0.52 6.27
CA ASP A 53 -10.67 -0.24 7.52
C ASP A 53 -10.90 -1.48 8.40
N HIS A 54 -10.60 -2.68 7.87
CA HIS A 54 -10.70 -3.96 8.59
C HIS A 54 -12.09 -4.25 9.16
N THR A 55 -13.13 -3.80 8.50
CA THR A 55 -14.52 -3.96 8.96
C THR A 55 -15.10 -5.33 8.63
N GLN A 56 -14.55 -6.03 7.63
CA GLN A 56 -15.02 -7.36 7.26
C GLN A 56 -14.72 -8.38 8.37
N ALA A 57 -15.78 -8.99 8.91
CA ALA A 57 -15.66 -10.04 9.90
C ALA A 57 -14.94 -11.29 9.33
N HIS A 58 -14.30 -12.06 10.20
CA HIS A 58 -13.57 -13.27 9.83
C HIS A 58 -12.56 -13.02 8.70
N SER A 59 -11.77 -11.98 8.85
CA SER A 59 -10.76 -11.62 7.87
C SER A 59 -9.36 -11.50 8.47
N PHE A 60 -8.34 -11.76 7.64
CA PHE A 60 -6.97 -11.43 7.98
C PHE A 60 -6.31 -10.62 6.87
N ARG A 61 -5.31 -9.84 7.24
CA ARG A 61 -4.56 -9.00 6.33
C ARG A 61 -3.06 -9.16 6.55
N GLU A 62 -2.33 -9.42 5.47
CA GLU A 62 -0.88 -9.30 5.44
C GLU A 62 -0.47 -8.09 4.60
N GLY A 63 0.31 -7.17 5.18
CA GLY A 63 0.73 -5.96 4.48
C GLY A 63 1.30 -4.90 5.39
N GLY A 64 1.53 -3.72 4.83
CA GLY A 64 2.12 -2.58 5.53
C GLY A 64 1.34 -2.16 6.79
N ASN A 65 2.05 -1.51 7.69
CA ASN A 65 1.58 -1.18 9.03
C ASN A 65 0.63 0.02 9.10
N ILE A 66 0.55 0.86 8.07
CA ILE A 66 -0.25 2.10 8.12
C ILE A 66 -1.74 1.83 8.32
N PRO A 67 -2.42 0.97 7.53
CA PRO A 67 -3.83 0.69 7.74
C PRO A 67 -4.15 0.13 9.13
N PRO A 68 -3.47 -0.90 9.66
CA PRO A 68 -3.79 -1.42 10.99
C PRO A 68 -3.54 -0.41 12.12
N ILE A 69 -2.51 0.44 12.01
CA ILE A 69 -2.28 1.51 12.99
C ILE A 69 -3.44 2.52 12.93
N TRP A 70 -3.85 2.94 11.74
CA TRP A 70 -4.98 3.84 11.55
C TRP A 70 -6.27 3.27 12.13
N VAL A 71 -6.59 2.01 11.83
CA VAL A 71 -7.77 1.32 12.36
C VAL A 71 -7.75 1.27 13.89
N ARG A 72 -6.62 0.89 14.48
CA ARG A 72 -6.47 0.85 15.95
C ARG A 72 -6.60 2.22 16.59
N SER A 73 -6.06 3.28 15.97
CA SER A 73 -6.16 4.65 16.48
C SER A 73 -7.63 5.16 16.51
N ARG A 74 -8.51 4.53 15.74
CA ARG A 74 -9.95 4.85 15.67
C ARG A 74 -10.83 3.87 16.47
N GLY A 75 -10.23 3.01 17.27
CA GLY A 75 -10.93 2.06 18.13
C GLY A 75 -11.32 0.74 17.45
N GLY A 76 -10.83 0.47 16.24
CA GLY A 76 -11.12 -0.80 15.55
C GLY A 76 -10.54 -2.00 16.31
N ASP A 77 -11.30 -3.09 16.37
CA ASP A 77 -10.88 -4.32 17.06
C ASP A 77 -10.08 -5.22 16.11
N THR A 78 -8.77 -5.01 16.08
CA THR A 78 -7.84 -5.82 15.30
C THR A 78 -6.75 -6.41 16.20
N ARG A 79 -6.21 -7.56 15.82
CA ARG A 79 -5.10 -8.22 16.51
C ARG A 79 -3.93 -8.40 15.58
N LEU A 80 -2.74 -8.06 16.05
CA LEU A 80 -1.50 -8.41 15.39
C LEU A 80 -1.18 -9.87 15.71
N ILE A 81 -1.14 -10.71 14.68
CA ILE A 81 -0.89 -12.16 14.83
C ILE A 81 0.49 -12.58 14.34
N GLY A 82 1.19 -11.72 13.64
CA GLY A 82 2.54 -11.99 13.14
C GLY A 82 3.18 -10.77 12.52
N LEU A 83 4.48 -10.83 12.30
CA LEU A 83 5.28 -9.82 11.61
C LEU A 83 5.99 -10.46 10.42
N ALA A 84 5.97 -9.76 9.29
CA ALA A 84 6.78 -10.06 8.12
C ALA A 84 7.65 -8.84 7.80
N TRP A 85 8.84 -9.10 7.27
CA TRP A 85 9.76 -8.05 6.85
C TRP A 85 9.90 -8.05 5.34
N VAL A 86 9.86 -6.87 4.77
CA VAL A 86 10.15 -6.62 3.37
C VAL A 86 11.14 -5.47 3.30
N ASP A 87 12.29 -5.72 2.70
CA ASP A 87 13.25 -4.66 2.41
C ASP A 87 12.75 -3.88 1.20
N GLU A 88 12.30 -2.65 1.45
CA GLU A 88 11.83 -1.77 0.39
C GLU A 88 12.91 -0.76 0.01
N TYR A 89 13.23 -0.74 -1.28
CA TYR A 89 14.04 0.33 -1.82
C TYR A 89 13.18 1.58 -2.00
N GLN A 90 13.55 2.65 -1.31
CA GLN A 90 12.97 3.98 -1.46
C GLN A 90 14.02 4.94 -2.00
N ALA A 91 13.66 5.75 -2.97
CA ALA A 91 14.55 6.73 -3.56
C ALA A 91 13.80 8.03 -3.90
N ILE A 92 14.50 9.14 -3.78
CA ILE A 92 14.07 10.41 -4.34
C ILE A 92 14.54 10.44 -5.79
N LEU A 93 13.60 10.72 -6.70
CA LEU A 93 13.88 10.83 -8.12
C LEU A 93 14.03 12.29 -8.51
N ALA A 94 15.04 12.58 -9.30
CA ALA A 94 15.28 13.90 -9.85
C ALA A 94 15.63 13.79 -11.33
N LEU A 95 15.30 14.82 -12.11
CA LEU A 95 15.72 14.89 -13.51
C LEU A 95 17.22 15.12 -13.57
N PRO A 96 17.93 14.53 -14.55
CA PRO A 96 19.38 14.69 -14.69
C PRO A 96 19.83 16.15 -14.74
N GLU A 97 19.05 16.99 -15.42
CA GLU A 97 19.30 18.44 -15.57
C GLU A 97 19.05 19.26 -14.31
N SER A 98 18.42 18.71 -13.29
CA SER A 98 18.14 19.41 -12.02
C SER A 98 19.39 19.73 -11.22
N GLY A 99 20.49 19.02 -11.49
CA GLY A 99 21.73 19.10 -10.71
C GLY A 99 21.66 18.44 -9.33
N ILE A 100 20.53 17.80 -8.97
CA ILE A 100 20.37 17.08 -7.70
C ILE A 100 21.04 15.72 -7.83
N ARG A 101 22.04 15.46 -6.97
CA ARG A 101 22.80 14.20 -6.94
C ARG A 101 22.81 13.54 -5.57
N THR A 102 22.60 14.32 -4.52
CA THR A 102 22.57 13.87 -3.12
C THR A 102 21.37 14.44 -2.41
N ALA A 103 21.02 13.90 -1.25
CA ALA A 103 19.95 14.45 -0.44
C ALA A 103 20.23 15.89 0.03
N ARG A 104 21.51 16.25 0.18
CA ARG A 104 21.93 17.63 0.55
C ARG A 104 21.54 18.67 -0.51
N ASP A 105 21.52 18.28 -1.78
CA ASP A 105 21.16 19.18 -2.89
C ASP A 105 19.65 19.52 -2.91
N LEU A 106 18.86 18.85 -2.06
CA LEU A 106 17.44 19.13 -1.89
C LEU A 106 17.14 20.38 -1.08
N ARG A 107 18.14 20.93 -0.38
CA ARG A 107 17.95 22.14 0.45
C ARG A 107 17.37 23.28 -0.38
N GLY A 108 16.22 23.82 0.07
CA GLY A 108 15.51 24.88 -0.62
C GLY A 108 14.82 24.44 -1.93
N ARG A 109 14.75 23.14 -2.19
CA ARG A 109 14.10 22.64 -3.40
C ARG A 109 12.66 22.22 -3.13
N ARG A 110 11.87 22.20 -4.21
CA ARG A 110 10.51 21.71 -4.22
C ARG A 110 10.51 20.19 -4.43
N LEU A 111 9.85 19.45 -3.53
CA LEU A 111 9.66 18.01 -3.63
C LEU A 111 8.18 17.70 -3.80
N ALA A 112 7.85 16.93 -4.81
CA ALA A 112 6.51 16.42 -5.02
C ALA A 112 6.15 15.36 -3.98
N LEU A 113 5.00 15.53 -3.33
CA LEU A 113 4.41 14.54 -2.44
C LEU A 113 3.04 14.16 -2.97
N PRO A 114 2.83 12.90 -3.44
CA PRO A 114 1.54 12.48 -3.95
C PRO A 114 0.50 12.49 -2.84
N ARG A 115 -0.73 12.93 -3.17
CA ARG A 115 -1.89 12.91 -2.29
C ARG A 115 -3.06 12.29 -3.03
N ARG A 116 -3.48 11.09 -2.60
CA ARG A 116 -4.68 10.44 -3.12
C ARG A 116 -5.91 11.03 -2.46
N VAL A 117 -6.75 11.70 -3.27
CA VAL A 117 -7.86 12.51 -2.74
C VAL A 117 -9.12 11.69 -2.48
N HIS A 118 -9.23 10.49 -3.04
CA HIS A 118 -10.42 9.63 -2.94
C HIS A 118 -10.19 8.35 -2.11
N ASP A 119 -8.97 8.10 -1.64
CA ASP A 119 -8.68 6.95 -0.80
C ASP A 119 -9.03 7.24 0.68
N GLN A 120 -9.62 6.27 1.35
CA GLN A 120 -9.97 6.34 2.78
C GLN A 120 -8.73 6.56 3.66
N ILE A 121 -7.61 5.95 3.27
CA ILE A 121 -6.31 6.10 3.91
C ILE A 121 -5.27 6.36 2.83
N ASP A 122 -4.64 7.53 2.86
CA ASP A 122 -3.54 7.84 1.95
C ASP A 122 -2.21 7.28 2.50
N PHE A 123 -2.07 5.95 2.45
CA PHE A 123 -0.84 5.28 2.89
C PHE A 123 0.36 5.61 1.98
N TRP A 124 0.11 5.96 0.72
CA TRP A 124 1.14 6.39 -0.22
C TRP A 124 1.81 7.68 0.22
N ARG A 125 1.00 8.68 0.55
CA ARG A 125 1.50 9.94 1.08
C ARG A 125 2.30 9.71 2.36
N ALA A 126 1.75 8.94 3.30
CA ALA A 126 2.42 8.63 4.56
C ALA A 126 3.77 7.91 4.34
N LYS A 127 3.82 6.93 3.44
CA LYS A 127 5.04 6.19 3.10
C LYS A 127 6.06 7.08 2.38
N SER A 128 5.63 7.87 1.39
CA SER A 128 6.49 8.76 0.64
C SER A 128 7.09 9.85 1.53
N LEU A 129 6.26 10.47 2.38
CA LEU A 129 6.73 11.46 3.36
C LEU A 129 7.76 10.85 4.31
N ARG A 130 7.51 9.66 4.83
CA ARG A 130 8.48 8.98 5.69
C ARG A 130 9.81 8.73 5.00
N GLY A 131 9.79 8.30 3.72
CA GLY A 131 10.99 8.11 2.90
C GLY A 131 11.77 9.41 2.68
N ILE A 132 11.07 10.50 2.38
CA ILE A 132 11.67 11.83 2.25
C ILE A 132 12.35 12.25 3.56
N LEU A 133 11.63 12.19 4.68
CA LEU A 133 12.18 12.58 5.99
C LEU A 133 13.39 11.74 6.39
N ASN A 134 13.36 10.43 6.10
CA ASN A 134 14.52 9.58 6.34
C ASN A 134 15.72 10.00 5.49
N ALA A 135 15.53 10.28 4.20
CA ALA A 135 16.60 10.72 3.31
C ALA A 135 17.19 12.07 3.77
N LEU A 136 16.36 13.01 4.18
CA LEU A 136 16.81 14.32 4.71
C LEU A 136 17.61 14.14 6.00
N SER A 137 17.16 13.27 6.89
CA SER A 137 17.83 13.04 8.18
C SER A 137 19.25 12.51 8.04
N LEU A 138 19.57 11.77 6.97
CA LEU A 138 20.94 11.32 6.69
C LEU A 138 21.92 12.47 6.46
N GLU A 139 21.42 13.62 6.03
CA GLU A 139 22.20 14.85 5.81
C GLU A 139 21.98 15.90 6.90
N GLY A 140 21.40 15.52 8.04
CA GLY A 140 21.08 16.44 9.13
C GLY A 140 20.04 17.51 8.76
N MET A 141 19.17 17.20 7.80
CA MET A 141 18.09 18.06 7.31
C MET A 141 16.73 17.57 7.82
N ASP A 142 15.74 18.45 7.79
CA ASP A 142 14.35 18.12 8.10
C ASP A 142 13.37 18.76 7.08
N GLU A 143 12.07 18.64 7.32
CA GLU A 143 11.05 19.15 6.41
C GLU A 143 11.09 20.67 6.20
N ARG A 144 11.68 21.44 7.12
CA ARG A 144 11.83 22.92 7.02
C ARG A 144 12.90 23.32 6.02
N ASP A 145 13.77 22.39 5.64
CA ASP A 145 14.83 22.61 4.66
C ASP A 145 14.37 22.48 3.21
N ILE A 146 13.14 22.03 2.97
CA ILE A 146 12.56 21.79 1.64
C ILE A 146 11.17 22.41 1.53
N ASP A 147 10.66 22.51 0.30
CA ASP A 147 9.27 22.88 0.01
C ASP A 147 8.50 21.64 -0.48
N LEU A 148 7.64 21.08 0.38
CA LEU A 148 6.80 19.94 0.03
C LEU A 148 5.57 20.41 -0.75
N VAL A 149 5.46 19.99 -2.00
CA VAL A 149 4.33 20.31 -2.89
C VAL A 149 3.42 19.10 -2.99
N GLU A 150 2.23 19.17 -2.42
CA GLU A 150 1.22 18.11 -2.56
C GLU A 150 0.68 18.10 -3.99
N LEU A 151 0.72 16.93 -4.62
CA LEU A 151 0.17 16.69 -5.96
C LEU A 151 -1.05 15.78 -5.83
N PRO A 152 -2.26 16.26 -6.18
CA PRO A 152 -3.45 15.44 -6.13
C PRO A 152 -3.38 14.30 -7.15
N VAL A 153 -3.76 13.11 -6.72
CA VAL A 153 -3.91 11.89 -7.52
C VAL A 153 -5.35 11.46 -7.40
N GLU A 154 -6.07 11.49 -8.51
CA GLU A 154 -7.51 11.21 -8.57
C GLU A 154 -7.82 9.71 -8.58
N GLU A 155 -6.88 8.87 -9.03
CA GLU A 155 -7.06 7.43 -9.09
C GLU A 155 -7.08 6.84 -7.68
N THR A 156 -8.04 5.95 -7.41
CA THR A 156 -8.11 5.22 -6.15
C THR A 156 -7.19 3.99 -6.16
N TYR A 157 -6.69 3.61 -5.00
CA TYR A 157 -5.86 2.39 -4.87
C TYR A 157 -6.63 1.11 -5.19
N LEU A 158 -7.89 1.03 -4.81
CA LEU A 158 -8.73 -0.14 -5.05
C LEU A 158 -9.24 -0.25 -6.50
N GLY A 159 -9.04 0.81 -7.29
CA GLY A 159 -9.54 0.88 -8.67
C GLY A 159 -11.05 1.12 -8.73
N ASP A 160 -11.52 1.32 -9.96
CA ASP A 160 -12.94 1.47 -10.25
C ASP A 160 -13.64 0.10 -10.26
N ASP A 161 -14.94 0.08 -10.04
CA ASP A 161 -15.80 -1.13 -10.03
C ASP A 161 -15.82 -1.86 -11.39
N THR A 162 -15.34 -1.21 -12.44
CA THR A 162 -15.27 -1.76 -13.80
C THR A 162 -13.99 -2.59 -14.07
N VAL A 163 -13.02 -2.59 -13.15
CA VAL A 163 -11.73 -3.28 -13.34
C VAL A 163 -11.78 -4.68 -12.73
N SER A 164 -11.20 -5.67 -13.42
CA SER A 164 -11.01 -7.02 -12.87
C SER A 164 -10.32 -6.95 -11.51
N HIS A 165 -10.97 -7.52 -10.49
CA HIS A 165 -10.51 -7.52 -9.10
C HIS A 165 -9.63 -8.74 -8.76
N SER A 166 -9.17 -9.49 -9.77
CA SER A 166 -8.32 -10.67 -9.56
C SER A 166 -7.11 -10.34 -8.69
N ASP A 167 -6.89 -11.12 -7.65
CA ASP A 167 -5.78 -10.97 -6.70
C ASP A 167 -4.61 -11.90 -7.02
N THR A 168 -4.29 -12.06 -8.28
CA THR A 168 -3.15 -12.84 -8.74
C THR A 168 -1.84 -12.07 -8.54
N LEU A 169 -0.70 -12.80 -8.47
CA LEU A 169 0.63 -12.19 -8.45
C LEU A 169 0.88 -11.29 -9.67
N TRP A 170 0.31 -11.67 -10.82
CA TRP A 170 0.41 -10.89 -12.06
C TRP A 170 -0.30 -9.54 -11.96
N THR A 171 -1.50 -9.52 -11.38
CA THR A 171 -2.25 -8.29 -11.13
C THR A 171 -1.51 -7.39 -10.14
N ALA A 172 -0.90 -7.97 -9.10
CA ALA A 172 -0.07 -7.26 -8.15
C ALA A 172 1.14 -6.60 -8.83
N ALA A 173 1.87 -7.32 -9.69
CA ALA A 173 3.01 -6.79 -10.44
C ALA A 173 2.60 -5.67 -11.40
N ARG A 174 1.44 -5.79 -12.06
CA ARG A 174 0.90 -4.74 -12.93
C ARG A 174 0.55 -3.47 -12.15
N ARG A 175 -0.04 -3.58 -10.96
CA ARG A 175 -0.34 -2.43 -10.10
C ARG A 175 0.94 -1.69 -9.70
N GLN A 176 1.99 -2.41 -9.30
CA GLN A 176 3.28 -1.78 -8.98
C GLN A 176 3.87 -1.02 -10.18
N LYS A 177 3.74 -1.56 -11.39
CA LYS A 177 4.20 -0.88 -12.62
C LYS A 177 3.42 0.40 -12.89
N LEU A 178 2.09 0.38 -12.71
CA LEU A 178 1.24 1.56 -12.87
C LEU A 178 1.59 2.64 -11.84
N GLN A 179 1.82 2.28 -10.59
CA GLN A 179 2.20 3.21 -9.53
C GLN A 179 3.54 3.90 -9.81
N ARG A 180 4.52 3.18 -10.37
CA ARG A 180 5.78 3.78 -10.82
C ARG A 180 5.57 4.77 -11.97
N ALA A 181 4.65 4.48 -12.89
CA ALA A 181 4.31 5.38 -13.98
C ALA A 181 3.64 6.67 -13.49
N GLU A 182 2.80 6.60 -12.47
CA GLU A 182 2.19 7.77 -11.82
C GLU A 182 3.25 8.71 -11.24
N VAL A 183 4.22 8.18 -10.47
CA VAL A 183 5.31 8.99 -9.90
C VAL A 183 6.13 9.66 -11.00
N LEU A 184 6.46 8.94 -12.08
CA LEU A 184 7.20 9.50 -13.22
C LEU A 184 6.40 10.59 -13.96
N ALA A 185 5.07 10.45 -14.06
CA ALA A 185 4.21 11.45 -14.67
C ALA A 185 4.13 12.73 -13.82
N LEU A 186 4.13 12.61 -12.50
CA LEU A 186 4.11 13.72 -11.56
C LEU A 186 5.43 14.51 -11.56
N VAL A 187 6.57 13.85 -11.73
CA VAL A 187 7.89 14.49 -11.80
C VAL A 187 8.10 15.29 -13.11
N ARG A 188 7.33 14.99 -14.15
CA ARG A 188 7.40 15.67 -15.47
C ARG A 188 6.50 16.91 -15.59
N ARG A 189 5.66 17.17 -14.61
CA ARG A 189 4.79 18.36 -14.53
C ARG A 189 5.41 19.43 -13.64
#